data_ef0769cfc1ba389b4f4c47403cd9a0a9
#
_entry.id   ef0769cfc1ba389b4f4c47403cd9a0a9
#
_cell.length_a   1.000
_cell.length_b   1.000
_cell.length_c   1.000
_cell.angle_alpha   90.00
_cell.angle_beta   90.00
_cell.angle_gamma   90.00
#
_symmetry.space_group_name_H-M   'P 1'
#
loop_
_entity.id
_entity.type
_entity.pdbx_description
1 polymer ?
#
loop_
_entity_poly.entity_id
_entity_poly.type
_entity_poly.pdbx_seq_one_letter_code
_entity_poly.pdbx_strand_id
1 'polypeptide(L)'
;MQTLHSRTTLLLNWRANPYHTPIFVAQAKGYYRQEGIQLAIMEPNDPSDVTEIVGLGKVDFGLKAMIHTVAARAKGYHLTSIGTLLDEPPTGLIALKSSGIKTFHDIVGKRVGYIGEFGKKIIDDLAILAGIEPTSYETVRIGMNLSDAICRNKVDVGIGFINFQRVELAHLRGETVFYLLIN
;
A
#
# COMPACT_ATOMS: atom_id res chain seq x y z
N MET A 1 15.77 -22.45 32.61
CA MET A 1 16.51 -21.87 31.48
C MET A 1 15.71 -20.66 31.02
N GLN A 2 16.21 -19.42 31.21
CA GLN A 2 15.63 -18.25 30.57
C GLN A 2 15.91 -18.36 29.07
N THR A 3 14.90 -18.60 28.28
CA THR A 3 14.99 -18.48 26.82
C THR A 3 15.40 -17.04 26.50
N LEU A 4 16.58 -16.82 25.95
CA LEU A 4 17.00 -15.55 25.40
C LEU A 4 16.01 -15.20 24.28
N HIS A 5 15.09 -14.26 24.56
CA HIS A 5 14.20 -13.74 23.55
C HIS A 5 14.97 -12.82 22.61
N SER A 6 15.06 -13.18 21.34
CA SER A 6 15.60 -12.30 20.30
C SER A 6 14.65 -11.12 20.10
N ARG A 7 15.13 -9.90 20.29
CA ARG A 7 14.40 -8.69 19.89
C ARG A 7 14.40 -8.62 18.37
N THR A 8 13.23 -8.53 17.80
CA THR A 8 13.02 -8.50 16.34
C THR A 8 12.09 -7.36 15.97
N THR A 9 12.43 -6.62 14.93
CA THR A 9 11.66 -5.47 14.45
C THR A 9 11.01 -5.80 13.12
N LEU A 10 9.72 -5.45 12.97
CA LEU A 10 8.95 -5.58 11.74
C LEU A 10 8.34 -4.23 11.36
N LEU A 11 8.71 -3.70 10.21
CA LEU A 11 8.15 -2.48 9.63
C LEU A 11 7.01 -2.85 8.69
N LEU A 12 5.81 -2.35 8.96
CA LEU A 12 4.64 -2.53 8.10
C LEU A 12 4.81 -1.74 6.80
N ASN A 13 4.05 -2.12 5.77
CA ASN A 13 4.00 -1.37 4.50
C ASN A 13 3.05 -0.17 4.53
N TRP A 14 2.28 -0.02 5.60
CA TRP A 14 1.24 0.98 5.80
C TRP A 14 0.91 1.15 7.28
N ARG A 15 0.00 2.07 7.62
CA ARG A 15 -0.64 2.08 8.95
C ARG A 15 -1.33 0.74 9.18
N ALA A 16 -1.36 0.28 10.42
CA ALA A 16 -2.02 -0.97 10.78
C ALA A 16 -3.49 -0.96 10.30
N ASN A 17 -3.88 -2.00 9.59
CA ASN A 17 -5.20 -2.16 9.01
C ASN A 17 -5.53 -3.66 8.88
N PRO A 18 -6.72 -4.06 8.43
CA PRO A 18 -7.12 -5.46 8.34
C PRO A 18 -6.18 -6.38 7.54
N TYR A 19 -5.41 -5.84 6.59
CA TYR A 19 -4.37 -6.59 5.89
C TYR A 19 -3.32 -7.19 6.85
N HIS A 20 -3.01 -6.51 7.95
CA HIS A 20 -2.00 -6.94 8.92
C HIS A 20 -2.56 -7.85 10.03
N THR A 21 -3.87 -8.17 10.02
CA THR A 21 -4.53 -8.96 11.07
C THR A 21 -3.77 -10.23 11.46
N PRO A 22 -3.25 -11.07 10.53
CA PRO A 22 -2.52 -12.29 10.92
C PRO A 22 -1.33 -12.03 11.84
N ILE A 23 -0.60 -10.93 11.61
CA ILE A 23 0.59 -10.54 12.39
C ILE A 23 0.18 -10.18 13.84
N PHE A 24 -0.86 -9.35 13.97
CA PHE A 24 -1.35 -8.94 15.29
C PHE A 24 -2.04 -10.08 16.06
N VAL A 25 -2.76 -10.96 15.36
CA VAL A 25 -3.35 -12.17 15.97
C VAL A 25 -2.24 -13.10 16.49
N ALA A 26 -1.19 -13.32 15.71
CA ALA A 26 -0.05 -14.13 16.14
C ALA A 26 0.64 -13.52 17.38
N GLN A 27 0.78 -12.20 17.43
CA GLN A 27 1.31 -11.49 18.60
C GLN A 27 0.40 -11.62 19.82
N ALA A 28 -0.91 -11.39 19.66
CA ALA A 28 -1.89 -11.49 20.74
C ALA A 28 -2.00 -12.91 21.32
N LYS A 29 -1.90 -13.93 20.46
CA LYS A 29 -1.89 -15.35 20.87
C LYS A 29 -0.54 -15.82 21.43
N GLY A 30 0.48 -14.98 21.42
CA GLY A 30 1.79 -15.29 21.98
C GLY A 30 2.64 -16.24 21.11
N TYR A 31 2.29 -16.46 19.84
CA TYR A 31 3.01 -17.38 18.95
C TYR A 31 4.47 -16.97 18.75
N TYR A 32 4.77 -15.68 18.62
CA TYR A 32 6.15 -15.20 18.52
C TYR A 32 6.95 -15.51 19.78
N ARG A 33 6.36 -15.36 20.99
CA ARG A 33 7.04 -15.67 22.24
C ARG A 33 7.31 -17.17 22.40
N GLN A 34 6.41 -18.02 21.89
CA GLN A 34 6.62 -19.48 21.90
C GLN A 34 7.85 -19.86 21.07
N GLU A 35 8.12 -19.11 20.00
CA GLU A 35 9.32 -19.27 19.16
C GLU A 35 10.53 -18.46 19.67
N GLY A 36 10.48 -17.90 20.88
CA GLY A 36 11.57 -17.12 21.45
C GLY A 36 11.77 -15.74 20.83
N ILE A 37 10.75 -15.21 20.13
CA ILE A 37 10.80 -13.92 19.44
C ILE A 37 10.05 -12.87 20.24
N GLN A 38 10.71 -11.73 20.53
CA GLN A 38 10.07 -10.53 21.06
C GLN A 38 9.89 -9.54 19.90
N LEU A 39 8.73 -9.60 19.22
CA LEU A 39 8.44 -8.80 18.04
C LEU A 39 8.00 -7.38 18.40
N ALA A 40 8.69 -6.38 17.83
CA ALA A 40 8.26 -4.98 17.80
C ALA A 40 7.72 -4.65 16.40
N ILE A 41 6.42 -4.32 16.33
CA ILE A 41 5.75 -3.94 15.09
C ILE A 41 5.76 -2.41 14.98
N MET A 42 6.18 -1.89 13.84
CA MET A 42 6.29 -0.45 13.57
C MET A 42 5.52 -0.08 12.31
N GLU A 43 4.95 1.11 12.30
CA GLU A 43 4.32 1.71 11.12
C GLU A 43 5.30 2.64 10.41
N PRO A 44 5.30 2.70 9.07
CA PRO A 44 6.17 3.63 8.34
C PRO A 44 5.64 5.07 8.40
N ASN A 45 6.53 6.04 8.42
CA ASN A 45 6.18 7.44 8.19
C ASN A 45 5.82 7.67 6.72
N ASP A 46 6.62 7.13 5.81
CA ASP A 46 6.33 7.05 4.37
C ASP A 46 6.43 5.59 3.91
N PRO A 47 5.37 5.04 3.30
CA PRO A 47 5.41 3.67 2.78
C PRO A 47 6.50 3.44 1.74
N SER A 48 6.97 4.48 1.05
CA SER A 48 8.00 4.36 0.01
C SER A 48 9.35 3.91 0.57
N ASP A 49 9.64 4.17 1.85
CA ASP A 49 10.97 4.02 2.44
C ASP A 49 11.23 2.62 3.02
N VAL A 50 10.20 1.77 3.12
CA VAL A 50 10.28 0.47 3.82
C VAL A 50 11.40 -0.40 3.29
N THR A 51 11.53 -0.56 1.98
CA THR A 51 12.58 -1.41 1.37
C THR A 51 13.98 -0.86 1.59
N GLU A 52 14.13 0.45 1.60
CA GLU A 52 15.40 1.10 1.91
C GLU A 52 15.79 0.92 3.37
N ILE A 53 14.86 1.15 4.30
CA ILE A 53 15.08 1.02 5.74
C ILE A 53 15.51 -0.42 6.09
N VAL A 54 14.86 -1.44 5.51
CA VAL A 54 15.24 -2.84 5.67
C VAL A 54 16.59 -3.12 5.01
N GLY A 55 16.78 -2.67 3.77
CA GLY A 55 18.02 -2.89 3.02
C GLY A 55 19.26 -2.24 3.65
N LEU A 56 19.07 -1.18 4.46
CA LEU A 56 20.11 -0.54 5.26
C LEU A 56 20.30 -1.19 6.64
N GLY A 57 19.56 -2.27 6.96
CA GLY A 57 19.66 -2.98 8.24
C GLY A 57 19.15 -2.17 9.45
N LYS A 58 18.34 -1.13 9.23
CA LYS A 58 17.76 -0.32 10.32
C LYS A 58 16.61 -1.02 11.04
N VAL A 59 15.97 -1.99 10.38
CA VAL A 59 14.98 -2.93 10.91
C VAL A 59 15.25 -4.31 10.33
N ASP A 60 14.82 -5.36 11.05
CA ASP A 60 15.11 -6.75 10.67
C ASP A 60 14.22 -7.22 9.52
N PHE A 61 12.94 -6.87 9.56
CA PHE A 61 11.94 -7.29 8.58
C PHE A 61 11.07 -6.12 8.12
N GLY A 62 10.52 -6.24 6.92
CA GLY A 62 9.54 -5.30 6.39
C GLY A 62 8.52 -5.98 5.50
N LEU A 63 7.31 -5.45 5.49
CA LEU A 63 6.28 -5.82 4.53
C LEU A 63 6.35 -4.89 3.33
N LYS A 64 6.36 -5.44 2.13
CA LYS A 64 6.30 -4.64 0.90
C LYS A 64 5.79 -5.48 -0.27
N ALA A 65 5.17 -4.82 -1.25
CA ALA A 65 4.82 -5.49 -2.49
C ALA A 65 6.08 -5.92 -3.25
N MET A 66 6.03 -7.09 -3.91
CA MET A 66 7.16 -7.69 -4.60
C MET A 66 7.85 -6.74 -5.57
N ILE A 67 7.08 -5.97 -6.33
CA ILE A 67 7.62 -5.03 -7.31
C ILE A 67 8.56 -3.97 -6.68
N HIS A 68 8.26 -3.48 -5.48
CA HIS A 68 9.15 -2.56 -4.76
C HIS A 68 10.43 -3.27 -4.29
N THR A 69 10.31 -4.53 -3.88
CA THR A 69 11.47 -5.34 -3.47
C THR A 69 12.41 -5.57 -4.65
N VAL A 70 11.88 -5.90 -5.83
CA VAL A 70 12.65 -6.06 -7.07
C VAL A 70 13.34 -4.73 -7.44
N ALA A 71 12.60 -3.62 -7.43
CA ALA A 71 13.15 -2.30 -7.74
C ALA A 71 14.26 -1.88 -6.76
N ALA A 72 14.10 -2.17 -5.46
CA ALA A 72 15.12 -1.87 -4.46
C ALA A 72 16.38 -2.73 -4.66
N ARG A 73 16.21 -4.01 -4.97
CA ARG A 73 17.36 -4.87 -5.30
C ARG A 73 18.11 -4.37 -6.55
N ALA A 74 17.39 -3.93 -7.57
CA ALA A 74 18.01 -3.32 -8.77
C ALA A 74 18.80 -2.04 -8.45
N LYS A 75 18.45 -1.33 -7.37
CA LYS A 75 19.20 -0.19 -6.84
C LYS A 75 20.37 -0.57 -5.93
N GLY A 76 20.62 -1.87 -5.70
CA GLY A 76 21.74 -2.36 -4.90
C GLY A 76 21.40 -2.65 -3.43
N TYR A 77 20.16 -2.50 -2.97
CA TYR A 77 19.78 -2.88 -1.62
C TYR A 77 19.75 -4.40 -1.45
N HIS A 78 20.37 -4.90 -0.39
CA HIS A 78 20.38 -6.33 -0.07
C HIS A 78 19.10 -6.74 0.66
N LEU A 79 18.16 -7.30 -0.09
CA LEU A 79 16.87 -7.76 0.41
C LEU A 79 16.64 -9.23 0.04
N THR A 80 16.06 -9.99 0.96
CA THR A 80 15.61 -11.37 0.71
C THR A 80 14.14 -11.49 1.05
N SER A 81 13.33 -11.96 0.10
CA SER A 81 11.94 -12.30 0.39
C SER A 81 11.89 -13.64 1.11
N ILE A 82 11.25 -13.68 2.26
CA ILE A 82 11.13 -14.87 3.12
C ILE A 82 9.72 -15.44 3.17
N GLY A 83 8.75 -14.72 2.62
CA GLY A 83 7.36 -15.16 2.58
C GLY A 83 6.44 -14.16 1.90
N THR A 84 5.24 -14.61 1.60
CA THR A 84 4.17 -13.81 0.99
C THR A 84 2.94 -13.85 1.88
N LEU A 85 2.34 -12.69 2.14
CA LEU A 85 1.13 -12.59 2.94
C LEU A 85 -0.14 -12.71 2.08
N LEU A 86 -0.11 -12.17 0.86
CA LEU A 86 -1.18 -12.27 -0.14
C LEU A 86 -0.58 -12.61 -1.51
N ASP A 87 -1.20 -13.54 -2.22
CA ASP A 87 -0.76 -13.96 -3.56
C ASP A 87 -1.11 -12.92 -4.63
N GLU A 88 -2.21 -12.18 -4.43
CA GLU A 88 -2.66 -11.15 -5.35
C GLU A 88 -2.66 -9.77 -4.69
N PRO A 89 -2.30 -8.70 -5.41
CA PRO A 89 -2.35 -7.35 -4.87
C PRO A 89 -3.82 -6.91 -4.68
N PRO A 90 -4.23 -6.49 -3.47
CA PRO A 90 -5.57 -5.95 -3.23
C PRO A 90 -5.69 -4.50 -3.69
N THR A 91 -4.91 -4.11 -4.70
CA THR A 91 -4.70 -2.73 -5.11
C THR A 91 -5.47 -2.42 -6.38
N GLY A 92 -6.05 -1.24 -6.45
CA GLY A 92 -6.70 -0.73 -7.64
C GLY A 92 -6.96 0.77 -7.56
N LEU A 93 -7.63 1.29 -8.57
CA LEU A 93 -8.15 2.65 -8.53
C LEU A 93 -9.48 2.67 -7.77
N ILE A 94 -9.60 3.57 -6.81
CA ILE A 94 -10.78 3.77 -5.99
C ILE A 94 -11.33 5.16 -6.24
N ALA A 95 -12.63 5.23 -6.55
CA ALA A 95 -13.35 6.46 -6.75
C ALA A 95 -14.76 6.35 -6.14
N LEU A 96 -15.40 7.47 -5.84
CA LEU A 96 -16.82 7.47 -5.47
C LEU A 96 -17.66 7.12 -6.69
N LYS A 97 -18.77 6.42 -6.47
CA LYS A 97 -19.72 6.11 -7.54
C LYS A 97 -20.28 7.38 -8.21
N SER A 98 -20.44 8.45 -7.43
CA SER A 98 -20.89 9.76 -7.89
C SER A 98 -19.88 10.47 -8.83
N SER A 99 -18.61 10.04 -8.86
CA SER A 99 -17.59 10.61 -9.76
C SER A 99 -17.82 10.26 -11.23
N GLY A 100 -18.67 9.25 -11.52
CA GLY A 100 -18.90 8.76 -12.86
C GLY A 100 -17.77 7.91 -13.45
N ILE A 101 -16.68 7.70 -12.72
CA ILE A 101 -15.54 6.86 -13.16
C ILE A 101 -15.95 5.39 -13.07
N LYS A 102 -15.93 4.69 -14.21
CA LYS A 102 -16.33 3.28 -14.33
C LYS A 102 -15.24 2.40 -14.95
N THR A 103 -14.36 3.00 -15.71
CA THR A 103 -13.26 2.34 -16.41
C THR A 103 -11.96 3.08 -16.18
N PHE A 104 -10.83 2.45 -16.51
CA PHE A 104 -9.53 3.10 -16.43
C PHE A 104 -9.45 4.32 -17.36
N HIS A 105 -10.12 4.29 -18.51
CA HIS A 105 -10.16 5.42 -19.47
C HIS A 105 -10.85 6.67 -18.92
N ASP A 106 -11.71 6.54 -17.92
CA ASP A 106 -12.41 7.66 -17.32
C ASP A 106 -11.50 8.54 -16.42
N ILE A 107 -10.21 8.21 -16.29
CA ILE A 107 -9.23 9.06 -15.61
C ILE A 107 -8.82 10.28 -16.44
N VAL A 108 -9.11 10.30 -17.75
CA VAL A 108 -8.85 11.45 -18.63
C VAL A 108 -9.55 12.68 -18.10
N GLY A 109 -8.80 13.77 -17.92
CA GLY A 109 -9.29 15.03 -17.35
C GLY A 109 -9.53 14.99 -15.84
N LYS A 110 -9.12 13.92 -15.14
CA LYS A 110 -9.30 13.75 -13.68
C LYS A 110 -8.00 13.98 -12.92
N ARG A 111 -8.15 14.27 -11.63
CA ARG A 111 -7.05 14.32 -10.66
C ARG A 111 -6.89 12.93 -10.06
N VAL A 112 -5.76 12.31 -10.32
CA VAL A 112 -5.44 10.94 -9.91
C VAL A 112 -4.48 11.00 -8.71
N GLY A 113 -4.93 10.52 -7.56
CA GLY A 113 -4.15 10.47 -6.33
C GLY A 113 -3.11 9.35 -6.34
N TYR A 114 -1.86 9.67 -5.98
CA TYR A 114 -0.80 8.69 -5.81
C TYR A 114 -0.05 8.90 -4.47
N ILE A 115 0.71 7.87 -4.04
CA ILE A 115 1.33 7.86 -2.72
C ILE A 115 2.82 8.17 -2.80
N GLY A 116 3.56 7.53 -3.64
CA GLY A 116 4.99 7.76 -3.86
C GLY A 116 5.30 7.72 -5.35
N GLU A 117 6.49 8.13 -5.73
CA GLU A 117 6.92 8.22 -7.15
C GLU A 117 6.72 6.90 -7.92
N PHE A 118 6.89 5.77 -7.21
CA PHE A 118 6.64 4.46 -7.80
C PHE A 118 5.15 4.25 -8.12
N GLY A 119 4.23 4.70 -7.24
CA GLY A 119 2.79 4.65 -7.49
C GLY A 119 2.40 5.54 -8.68
N LYS A 120 3.02 6.72 -8.80
CA LYS A 120 2.85 7.59 -9.98
C LYS A 120 3.27 6.87 -11.25
N LYS A 121 4.47 6.27 -11.23
CA LYS A 121 4.97 5.53 -12.40
C LYS A 121 4.06 4.38 -12.82
N ILE A 122 3.50 3.63 -11.88
CA ILE A 122 2.53 2.57 -12.19
C ILE A 122 1.31 3.14 -12.91
N ILE A 123 0.75 4.26 -12.43
CA ILE A 123 -0.40 4.90 -13.09
C ILE A 123 -0.03 5.28 -14.52
N ASP A 124 1.11 5.94 -14.72
CA ASP A 124 1.56 6.39 -16.03
C ASP A 124 1.84 5.22 -16.98
N ASP A 125 2.50 4.15 -16.51
CA ASP A 125 2.78 2.95 -17.32
C ASP A 125 1.46 2.25 -17.73
N LEU A 126 0.51 2.12 -16.82
CA LEU A 126 -0.81 1.54 -17.12
C LEU A 126 -1.62 2.41 -18.08
N ALA A 127 -1.53 3.73 -17.93
CA ALA A 127 -2.17 4.67 -18.84
C ALA A 127 -1.63 4.51 -20.25
N ILE A 128 -0.30 4.44 -20.41
CA ILE A 128 0.35 4.20 -21.71
C ILE A 128 -0.12 2.86 -22.31
N LEU A 129 -0.14 1.78 -21.51
CA LEU A 129 -0.62 0.47 -21.96
C LEU A 129 -2.10 0.49 -22.38
N ALA A 130 -2.91 1.33 -21.79
CA ALA A 130 -4.31 1.55 -22.12
C ALA A 130 -4.51 2.54 -23.29
N GLY A 131 -3.44 3.08 -23.88
CA GLY A 131 -3.52 4.10 -24.93
C GLY A 131 -3.92 5.49 -24.42
N ILE A 132 -3.72 5.77 -23.13
CA ILE A 132 -4.03 7.06 -22.51
C ILE A 132 -2.73 7.86 -22.38
N GLU A 133 -2.72 9.07 -22.91
CA GLU A 133 -1.56 9.95 -22.76
C GLU A 133 -1.40 10.41 -21.31
N PRO A 134 -0.20 10.28 -20.68
CA PRO A 134 0.04 10.71 -19.30
C PRO A 134 -0.22 12.20 -19.02
N THR A 135 -0.25 13.02 -20.07
CA THR A 135 -0.59 14.47 -19.99
C THR A 135 -2.09 14.73 -19.98
N SER A 136 -2.93 13.71 -20.20
CA SER A 136 -4.39 13.85 -20.28
C SER A 136 -5.10 13.82 -18.92
N TYR A 137 -4.37 13.57 -17.83
CA TYR A 137 -4.85 13.60 -16.45
C TYR A 137 -3.83 14.27 -15.53
N GLU A 138 -4.28 14.75 -14.39
CA GLU A 138 -3.43 15.36 -13.37
C GLU A 138 -3.05 14.33 -12.32
N THR A 139 -1.78 14.25 -11.93
CA THR A 139 -1.34 13.41 -10.81
C THR A 139 -1.11 14.24 -9.55
N VAL A 140 -1.69 13.82 -8.42
CA VAL A 140 -1.62 14.53 -7.14
C VAL A 140 -1.05 13.62 -6.06
N ARG A 141 0.05 14.03 -5.42
CA ARG A 141 0.61 13.28 -4.30
C ARG A 141 -0.26 13.47 -3.06
N ILE A 142 -0.84 12.38 -2.55
CA ILE A 142 -1.79 12.39 -1.43
C ILE A 142 -1.27 11.72 -0.16
N GLY A 143 -0.07 11.11 -0.21
CA GLY A 143 0.44 10.31 0.90
C GLY A 143 -0.50 9.16 1.27
N MET A 144 -0.65 8.87 2.56
CA MET A 144 -1.50 7.78 3.06
C MET A 144 -2.99 8.16 3.23
N ASN A 145 -3.44 9.28 2.69
CA ASN A 145 -4.76 9.87 3.02
C ASN A 145 -5.72 9.88 1.82
N LEU A 146 -5.83 8.78 1.07
CA LEU A 146 -6.70 8.69 -0.11
C LEU A 146 -8.16 9.06 0.19
N SER A 147 -8.72 8.46 1.24
CA SER A 147 -10.13 8.68 1.59
C SER A 147 -10.42 10.15 1.91
N ASP A 148 -9.55 10.80 2.70
CA ASP A 148 -9.66 12.22 3.00
C ASP A 148 -9.50 13.09 1.74
N ALA A 149 -8.53 12.75 0.88
CA ALA A 149 -8.29 13.49 -0.35
C ALA A 149 -9.49 13.45 -1.31
N ILE A 150 -10.16 12.29 -1.43
CA ILE A 150 -11.40 12.15 -2.22
C ILE A 150 -12.56 12.91 -1.54
N CYS A 151 -12.73 12.73 -0.23
CA CYS A 151 -13.80 13.39 0.52
C CYS A 151 -13.72 14.92 0.47
N ARG A 152 -12.52 15.48 0.39
CA ARG A 152 -12.26 16.91 0.27
C ARG A 152 -12.14 17.43 -1.18
N ASN A 153 -12.48 16.59 -2.15
CA ASN A 153 -12.35 16.92 -3.57
C ASN A 153 -10.93 17.38 -4.00
N LYS A 154 -9.88 16.88 -3.35
CA LYS A 154 -8.50 17.11 -3.78
C LYS A 154 -8.13 16.24 -4.97
N VAL A 155 -8.68 15.04 -5.03
CA VAL A 155 -8.56 14.09 -6.14
C VAL A 155 -9.91 13.45 -6.44
N ASP A 156 -10.08 12.98 -7.66
CA ASP A 156 -11.30 12.35 -8.15
C ASP A 156 -11.24 10.83 -8.02
N VAL A 157 -10.03 10.28 -8.09
CA VAL A 157 -9.71 8.84 -8.02
C VAL A 157 -8.30 8.68 -7.46
N GLY A 158 -7.95 7.51 -6.94
CA GLY A 158 -6.57 7.23 -6.56
C GLY A 158 -6.30 5.77 -6.27
N ILE A 159 -5.01 5.42 -6.15
CA ILE A 159 -4.58 4.06 -5.81
C ILE A 159 -4.90 3.77 -4.34
N GLY A 160 -5.53 2.63 -4.09
CA GLY A 160 -5.84 2.17 -2.74
C GLY A 160 -6.14 0.68 -2.67
N PHE A 161 -6.37 0.18 -1.46
CA PHE A 161 -6.70 -1.22 -1.20
C PHE A 161 -8.21 -1.42 -1.08
N ILE A 162 -8.71 -2.48 -1.73
CA ILE A 162 -10.14 -2.84 -1.72
C ILE A 162 -10.65 -3.14 -0.30
N ASN A 163 -9.83 -3.77 0.51
CA ASN A 163 -10.17 -4.19 1.87
C ASN A 163 -9.96 -3.09 2.94
N PHE A 164 -9.48 -1.93 2.55
CA PHE A 164 -9.24 -0.80 3.46
C PHE A 164 -9.88 0.50 2.94
N GLN A 165 -9.25 1.24 2.01
CA GLN A 165 -9.73 2.55 1.59
C GLN A 165 -11.11 2.53 0.94
N ARG A 166 -11.46 1.44 0.23
CA ARG A 166 -12.82 1.29 -0.30
C ARG A 166 -13.86 1.22 0.81
N VAL A 167 -13.57 0.45 1.87
CA VAL A 167 -14.47 0.29 3.02
C VAL A 167 -14.57 1.58 3.81
N GLU A 168 -13.42 2.24 4.04
CA GLU A 168 -13.34 3.53 4.72
C GLU A 168 -14.17 4.60 3.99
N LEU A 169 -14.02 4.74 2.67
CA LEU A 169 -14.80 5.67 1.86
C LEU A 169 -16.29 5.38 1.90
N ALA A 170 -16.68 4.12 1.78
CA ALA A 170 -18.08 3.72 1.86
C ALA A 170 -18.69 4.10 3.22
N HIS A 171 -17.94 3.96 4.31
CA HIS A 171 -18.37 4.37 5.65
C HIS A 171 -18.46 5.89 5.79
N LEU A 172 -17.47 6.63 5.32
CA LEU A 172 -17.38 8.09 5.46
C LEU A 172 -18.44 8.85 4.63
N ARG A 173 -18.80 8.34 3.46
CA ARG A 173 -19.69 9.01 2.50
C ARG A 173 -21.07 8.38 2.43
N GLY A 174 -21.27 7.21 3.00
CA GLY A 174 -22.53 6.45 2.87
C GLY A 174 -22.84 6.02 1.43
N GLU A 175 -21.90 6.13 0.51
CA GLU A 175 -22.03 5.83 -0.91
C GLU A 175 -21.30 4.55 -1.28
N THR A 176 -21.77 3.89 -2.35
CA THR A 176 -21.04 2.75 -2.94
C THR A 176 -19.83 3.29 -3.70
N VAL A 177 -18.65 2.90 -3.27
CA VAL A 177 -17.37 3.22 -3.90
C VAL A 177 -17.18 2.32 -5.12
N PHE A 178 -16.81 2.91 -6.25
CA PHE A 178 -16.39 2.15 -7.42
C PHE A 178 -14.94 1.72 -7.27
N TYR A 179 -14.65 0.46 -7.60
CA TYR A 179 -13.31 -0.12 -7.55
C TYR A 179 -12.93 -0.69 -8.92
N LEU A 180 -11.82 -0.23 -9.44
CA LEU A 180 -11.25 -0.70 -10.69
C LEU A 180 -9.97 -1.50 -10.41
N LEU A 181 -9.97 -2.79 -10.71
CA LEU A 181 -8.78 -3.63 -10.62
C LEU A 181 -7.75 -3.15 -11.65
N ILE A 182 -6.53 -2.98 -11.17
CA ILE A 182 -5.36 -2.78 -12.02
C ILE A 182 -4.74 -4.17 -12.19
N ASN A 183 -5.13 -4.87 -13.25
CA ASN A 183 -4.58 -6.19 -13.62
C ASN A 183 -3.43 -6.01 -14.60
#